data_d9f8f3ea652470cb6b4a9759c4e9d01b
#
_entry.id   d9f8f3ea652470cb6b4a9759c4e9d01b
#
_cell.length_a   1.000
_cell.length_b   1.000
_cell.length_c   1.000
_cell.angle_alpha   90.00
_cell.angle_beta   90.00
_cell.angle_gamma   90.00
#
_symmetry.space_group_name_H-M   'P 1'
#
loop_
_entity.id
_entity.type
_entity.pdbx_description
1 polymer ?
#
loop_
_entity_poly.entity_id
_entity_poly.type
_entity_poly.pdbx_seq_one_letter_code
_entity_poly.pdbx_strand_id
1 'polypeptide(L)'
;MTPSYKTSYETVLFDVADHIATITLNRPQVMNCFNQQMLDEFAEIWRICRHEDDIHAVVLRAAGERAFSTGVDRKLGRFRHPNPLSEDDPGFWLGAKQNRVWKPLILAIHGLFAGGAFYWLNECDVAICSEDATFFDPHTTYGMASALEPAALLRRIPFGEVMRIALFGNEERLSAARALSIGLVTEVMPREQLWERAHTLAARLAEKPPLAVQGTVKAVWDSLSMTIEACRSVPLMYTQLINEKTKLGFVSGGERTWEIR
;
A
#
# COMPACT_ATOMS: atom_id res chain seq x y z
N MET A 1 18.95 -10.89 -18.70
CA MET A 1 19.87 -11.16 -17.56
C MET A 1 19.04 -11.70 -16.41
N THR A 2 19.54 -12.69 -15.66
CA THR A 2 18.87 -13.17 -14.45
C THR A 2 18.96 -12.06 -13.40
N PRO A 3 17.87 -11.69 -12.71
CA PRO A 3 17.93 -10.67 -11.68
C PRO A 3 18.90 -11.07 -10.56
N SER A 4 19.58 -10.10 -9.98
CA SER A 4 20.54 -10.31 -8.90
C SER A 4 19.86 -10.60 -7.54
N TYR A 5 18.54 -10.56 -7.49
CA TYR A 5 17.72 -10.73 -6.31
C TYR A 5 16.80 -11.95 -6.40
N LYS A 6 16.31 -12.41 -5.25
CA LYS A 6 15.38 -13.53 -5.14
C LYS A 6 14.01 -13.16 -5.74
N THR A 7 13.46 -14.07 -6.57
CA THR A 7 12.15 -13.92 -7.21
C THR A 7 11.15 -15.00 -6.80
N SER A 8 11.59 -16.05 -6.10
CA SER A 8 10.75 -17.16 -5.69
C SER A 8 10.50 -17.13 -4.18
N TYR A 9 9.25 -16.98 -3.80
CA TYR A 9 8.76 -16.93 -2.43
C TYR A 9 7.67 -17.98 -2.24
N GLU A 10 7.33 -18.29 -1.00
CA GLU A 10 6.38 -19.35 -0.65
C GLU A 10 4.96 -18.80 -0.53
N THR A 11 4.81 -17.63 0.10
CA THR A 11 3.51 -17.02 0.43
C THR A 11 3.16 -15.82 -0.44
N VAL A 12 4.11 -15.36 -1.25
CA VAL A 12 3.98 -14.20 -2.14
C VAL A 12 4.52 -14.57 -3.52
N LEU A 13 3.85 -14.15 -4.57
CA LEU A 13 4.44 -14.14 -5.92
C LEU A 13 5.05 -12.75 -6.14
N PHE A 14 6.28 -12.72 -6.64
CA PHE A 14 7.00 -11.48 -6.91
C PHE A 14 7.59 -11.52 -8.31
N ASP A 15 7.23 -10.54 -9.11
CA ASP A 15 7.70 -10.39 -10.48
C ASP A 15 8.06 -8.93 -10.76
N VAL A 16 9.03 -8.71 -11.64
CA VAL A 16 9.42 -7.38 -12.09
C VAL A 16 9.47 -7.38 -13.62
N ALA A 17 8.61 -6.60 -14.23
CA ALA A 17 8.56 -6.39 -15.66
C ALA A 17 8.26 -4.91 -15.97
N ASP A 18 8.82 -4.38 -17.03
CA ASP A 18 8.57 -3.01 -17.51
C ASP A 18 8.72 -1.95 -16.39
N HIS A 19 9.73 -2.08 -15.55
CA HIS A 19 10.01 -1.23 -14.38
C HIS A 19 8.95 -1.29 -13.29
N ILE A 20 8.05 -2.27 -13.30
CA ILE A 20 6.98 -2.44 -12.33
C ILE A 20 7.24 -3.71 -11.51
N ALA A 21 7.36 -3.58 -10.20
CA ALA A 21 7.33 -4.72 -9.30
C ALA A 21 5.87 -5.09 -8.99
N THR A 22 5.49 -6.33 -9.29
CA THR A 22 4.18 -6.88 -8.97
C THR A 22 4.29 -7.85 -7.82
N ILE A 23 3.65 -7.52 -6.70
CA ILE A 23 3.57 -8.33 -5.49
C ILE A 23 2.16 -8.91 -5.42
N THR A 24 2.03 -10.24 -5.39
CA THR A 24 0.74 -10.91 -5.29
C THR A 24 0.72 -11.78 -4.03
N LEU A 25 -0.16 -11.45 -3.06
CA LEU A 25 -0.39 -12.33 -1.90
C LEU A 25 -0.89 -13.68 -2.40
N ASN A 26 -0.28 -14.78 -1.97
CA ASN A 26 -0.53 -16.11 -2.53
C ASN A 26 -0.81 -17.18 -1.46
N ARG A 27 -1.74 -16.87 -0.56
CA ARG A 27 -2.32 -17.84 0.40
C ARG A 27 -3.87 -17.84 0.32
N PRO A 28 -4.47 -18.00 -0.90
CA PRO A 28 -5.92 -17.82 -1.08
C PRO A 28 -6.77 -18.85 -0.29
N GLN A 29 -6.22 -20.04 0.01
CA GLN A 29 -6.86 -21.07 0.80
C GLN A 29 -7.18 -20.63 2.25
N VAL A 30 -6.43 -19.66 2.77
CA VAL A 30 -6.64 -19.02 4.08
C VAL A 30 -6.95 -17.52 3.95
N MET A 31 -7.57 -17.11 2.83
CA MET A 31 -7.96 -15.71 2.58
C MET A 31 -6.77 -14.73 2.70
N ASN A 32 -5.60 -15.14 2.25
CA ASN A 32 -4.37 -14.37 2.26
C ASN A 32 -4.00 -13.77 3.63
N CYS A 33 -4.37 -14.47 4.72
CA CYS A 33 -3.87 -14.10 6.05
C CYS A 33 -2.34 -14.18 6.07
N PHE A 34 -1.69 -13.17 6.65
CA PHE A 34 -0.25 -13.19 6.80
C PHE A 34 0.20 -14.02 8.01
N ASN A 35 1.30 -14.71 7.83
CA ASN A 35 2.03 -15.47 8.84
C ASN A 35 3.48 -14.99 8.90
N GLN A 36 4.31 -15.56 9.77
CA GLN A 36 5.72 -15.15 9.90
C GLN A 36 6.47 -15.26 8.57
N GLN A 37 6.25 -16.33 7.81
CA GLN A 37 6.88 -16.49 6.49
C GLN A 37 6.57 -15.31 5.55
N MET A 38 5.31 -14.87 5.50
CA MET A 38 4.92 -13.72 4.67
C MET A 38 5.58 -12.42 5.16
N LEU A 39 5.70 -12.22 6.48
CA LEU A 39 6.40 -11.05 7.04
C LEU A 39 7.86 -11.02 6.62
N ASP A 40 8.56 -12.15 6.73
CA ASP A 40 9.97 -12.28 6.35
C ASP A 40 10.16 -12.04 4.84
N GLU A 41 9.25 -12.57 4.02
CA GLU A 41 9.24 -12.35 2.57
C GLU A 41 8.99 -10.89 2.21
N PHE A 42 8.04 -10.22 2.87
CA PHE A 42 7.80 -8.79 2.67
C PHE A 42 9.00 -7.93 3.05
N ALA A 43 9.67 -8.24 4.16
CA ALA A 43 10.89 -7.52 4.56
C ALA A 43 11.97 -7.59 3.46
N GLU A 44 12.15 -8.76 2.85
CA GLU A 44 13.08 -8.95 1.74
C GLU A 44 12.62 -8.24 0.46
N ILE A 45 11.34 -8.38 0.09
CA ILE A 45 10.76 -7.75 -1.10
C ILE A 45 10.85 -6.21 -0.99
N TRP A 46 10.54 -5.63 0.17
CA TRP A 46 10.67 -4.20 0.37
C TRP A 46 12.12 -3.73 0.27
N ARG A 47 13.08 -4.54 0.76
CA ARG A 47 14.50 -4.25 0.57
C ARG A 47 14.87 -4.22 -0.91
N ILE A 48 14.38 -5.16 -1.71
CA ILE A 48 14.57 -5.18 -3.17
C ILE A 48 13.90 -3.95 -3.80
N CYS A 49 12.62 -3.71 -3.54
CA CYS A 49 11.91 -2.55 -4.07
C CYS A 49 12.57 -1.22 -3.71
N ARG A 50 13.23 -1.14 -2.56
CA ARG A 50 13.96 0.06 -2.11
C ARG A 50 15.24 0.29 -2.89
N HIS A 51 16.02 -0.76 -3.18
CA HIS A 51 17.40 -0.64 -3.66
C HIS A 51 17.57 -0.88 -5.18
N GLU A 52 16.65 -1.60 -5.82
CA GLU A 52 16.76 -1.87 -7.25
C GLU A 52 16.29 -0.68 -8.08
N ASP A 53 17.21 0.03 -8.70
CA ASP A 53 16.93 1.25 -9.48
C ASP A 53 16.04 1.00 -10.70
N ASP A 54 16.02 -0.23 -11.22
CA ASP A 54 15.17 -0.63 -12.33
C ASP A 54 13.68 -0.76 -11.96
N ILE A 55 13.34 -0.76 -10.68
CA ILE A 55 11.95 -0.73 -10.21
C ILE A 55 11.54 0.74 -10.02
N HIS A 56 10.53 1.19 -10.77
CA HIS A 56 10.01 2.56 -10.71
C HIS A 56 8.67 2.67 -10.01
N ALA A 57 7.83 1.62 -10.08
CA ALA A 57 6.53 1.56 -9.43
C ALA A 57 6.27 0.16 -8.86
N VAL A 58 5.34 0.06 -7.91
CA VAL A 58 4.95 -1.20 -7.26
C VAL A 58 3.44 -1.37 -7.36
N VAL A 59 2.99 -2.56 -7.73
CA VAL A 59 1.60 -3.00 -7.65
C VAL A 59 1.50 -4.10 -6.59
N LEU A 60 0.63 -3.93 -5.61
CA LEU A 60 0.29 -4.96 -4.63
C LEU A 60 -1.15 -5.43 -4.85
N ARG A 61 -1.30 -6.73 -5.07
CA ARG A 61 -2.57 -7.41 -5.31
C ARG A 61 -2.64 -8.75 -4.58
N ALA A 62 -3.71 -9.48 -4.71
CA ALA A 62 -3.86 -10.78 -4.06
C ALA A 62 -4.45 -11.84 -4.97
N ALA A 63 -4.00 -13.08 -4.84
CA ALA A 63 -4.55 -14.23 -5.55
C ALA A 63 -5.84 -14.72 -4.90
N GLY A 64 -6.66 -15.45 -5.67
CA GLY A 64 -7.92 -16.03 -5.24
C GLY A 64 -9.10 -15.10 -5.39
N GLU A 65 -10.29 -15.62 -5.08
CA GLU A 65 -11.57 -14.98 -5.38
C GLU A 65 -12.18 -14.26 -4.17
N ARG A 66 -11.89 -14.71 -2.95
CA ARG A 66 -12.68 -14.38 -1.76
C ARG A 66 -12.21 -13.12 -1.04
N ALA A 67 -10.91 -12.89 -1.01
CA ALA A 67 -10.34 -11.84 -0.18
C ALA A 67 -9.01 -11.33 -0.74
N PHE A 68 -8.80 -10.03 -0.61
CA PHE A 68 -7.46 -9.49 -0.68
C PHE A 68 -6.62 -10.04 0.48
N SER A 69 -7.04 -9.77 1.72
CA SER A 69 -6.49 -10.37 2.94
C SER A 69 -7.45 -10.13 4.12
N THR A 70 -7.48 -11.07 5.05
CA THR A 70 -8.22 -10.93 6.32
C THR A 70 -7.31 -10.74 7.52
N GLY A 71 -6.09 -10.24 7.28
CA GLY A 71 -5.14 -9.85 8.33
C GLY A 71 -4.29 -11.02 8.83
N VAL A 72 -4.09 -11.08 10.14
CA VAL A 72 -3.18 -12.06 10.76
C VAL A 72 -3.75 -13.49 10.71
N ASP A 73 -2.87 -14.46 10.43
CA ASP A 73 -3.21 -15.89 10.58
C ASP A 73 -3.30 -16.23 12.08
N ARG A 74 -4.49 -16.65 12.54
CA ARG A 74 -4.72 -16.97 13.96
C ARG A 74 -3.81 -18.06 14.50
N LYS A 75 -3.27 -18.93 13.63
CA LYS A 75 -2.33 -19.96 14.01
C LYS A 75 -0.95 -19.40 14.38
N LEU A 76 -0.65 -18.20 13.93
CA LEU A 76 0.60 -17.51 14.27
C LEU A 76 0.69 -17.15 15.77
N GLY A 77 -0.44 -17.17 16.46
CA GLY A 77 -0.51 -16.72 17.84
C GLY A 77 -0.54 -15.18 17.95
N ARG A 78 -0.52 -14.69 19.19
CA ARG A 78 -0.36 -13.25 19.41
C ARG A 78 1.11 -12.90 19.25
N PHE A 79 1.41 -11.85 18.46
CA PHE A 79 2.69 -11.17 18.50
C PHE A 79 2.87 -10.61 19.92
N ARG A 80 3.49 -11.37 20.78
CA ARG A 80 3.82 -10.94 22.14
C ARG A 80 5.32 -11.01 22.27
N HIS A 81 5.96 -9.91 22.03
CA HIS A 81 7.31 -9.78 22.52
C HIS A 81 7.30 -9.81 24.05
N PRO A 82 8.23 -10.53 24.71
CA PRO A 82 8.34 -10.55 26.16
C PRO A 82 8.49 -9.18 26.80
N ASN A 83 9.16 -8.27 26.10
CA ASN A 83 9.24 -6.86 26.47
C ASN A 83 8.13 -6.06 25.75
N PRO A 84 7.14 -5.50 26.48
CA PRO A 84 6.08 -4.70 25.87
C PRO A 84 6.58 -3.38 25.26
N LEU A 85 7.80 -2.97 25.57
CA LEU A 85 8.43 -1.76 25.00
C LEU A 85 9.28 -2.05 23.77
N SER A 86 9.30 -3.28 23.26
CA SER A 86 9.99 -3.60 22.00
C SER A 86 9.31 -2.98 20.78
N GLU A 87 8.02 -2.63 20.93
CA GLU A 87 7.19 -2.06 19.84
C GLU A 87 7.14 -2.91 18.57
N ASP A 88 7.41 -4.23 18.68
CA ASP A 88 7.35 -5.15 17.55
C ASP A 88 5.90 -5.38 17.11
N ASP A 89 5.61 -4.98 15.89
CA ASP A 89 4.31 -5.14 15.26
C ASP A 89 4.44 -5.59 13.79
N PRO A 90 3.56 -6.47 13.30
CA PRO A 90 3.60 -6.92 11.90
C PRO A 90 3.59 -5.79 10.87
N GLY A 91 2.98 -4.66 11.18
CA GLY A 91 2.95 -3.48 10.32
C GLY A 91 4.34 -3.00 9.92
N PHE A 92 5.36 -3.19 10.76
CA PHE A 92 6.74 -2.79 10.46
C PHE A 92 7.32 -3.54 9.25
N TRP A 93 6.89 -4.76 9.00
CA TRP A 93 7.35 -5.54 7.84
C TRP A 93 6.42 -5.42 6.64
N LEU A 94 5.11 -5.22 6.88
CA LEU A 94 4.11 -5.18 5.81
C LEU A 94 4.03 -3.80 5.14
N GLY A 95 4.30 -2.73 5.85
CA GLY A 95 4.19 -1.36 5.35
C GLY A 95 5.36 -0.98 4.45
N ALA A 96 5.08 -0.42 3.27
CA ALA A 96 6.10 0.04 2.32
C ALA A 96 6.87 1.26 2.86
N LYS A 97 6.18 2.20 3.51
CA LYS A 97 6.79 3.44 4.00
C LYS A 97 7.60 3.23 5.26
N GLN A 98 7.18 2.31 6.13
CA GLN A 98 7.98 1.81 7.26
C GLN A 98 9.32 1.23 6.76
N ASN A 99 9.30 0.55 5.61
CA ASN A 99 10.48 0.00 4.97
C ASN A 99 11.20 0.99 4.03
N ARG A 100 10.82 2.29 4.10
CA ARG A 100 11.43 3.39 3.34
C ARG A 100 11.39 3.18 1.81
N VAL A 101 10.35 2.54 1.30
CA VAL A 101 10.10 2.42 -0.13
C VAL A 101 9.34 3.66 -0.61
N TRP A 102 10.05 4.54 -1.31
CA TRP A 102 9.49 5.79 -1.84
C TRP A 102 9.04 5.67 -3.29
N LYS A 103 9.18 4.49 -3.88
CA LYS A 103 8.54 4.17 -5.16
C LYS A 103 7.02 4.14 -4.96
N PRO A 104 6.23 4.67 -5.90
CA PRO A 104 4.78 4.70 -5.74
C PRO A 104 4.20 3.29 -5.67
N LEU A 105 3.34 3.07 -4.68
CA LEU A 105 2.64 1.81 -4.43
C LEU A 105 1.17 1.94 -4.77
N ILE A 106 0.72 1.14 -5.74
CA ILE A 106 -0.69 0.99 -6.12
C ILE A 106 -1.23 -0.28 -5.48
N LEU A 107 -2.31 -0.16 -4.73
CA LEU A 107 -2.98 -1.25 -4.05
C LEU A 107 -4.28 -1.60 -4.79
N ALA A 108 -4.37 -2.83 -5.31
CA ALA A 108 -5.52 -3.35 -6.04
C ALA A 108 -6.32 -4.32 -5.18
N ILE A 109 -7.42 -3.85 -4.60
CA ILE A 109 -8.19 -4.54 -3.56
C ILE A 109 -9.43 -5.22 -4.14
N HIS A 110 -9.65 -6.48 -3.78
CA HIS A 110 -10.87 -7.20 -4.10
C HIS A 110 -11.41 -8.00 -2.92
N GLY A 111 -12.72 -8.30 -2.91
CA GLY A 111 -13.34 -9.16 -1.92
C GLY A 111 -13.16 -8.65 -0.49
N LEU A 112 -12.89 -9.54 0.47
CA LEU A 112 -12.73 -9.18 1.88
C LEU A 112 -11.38 -8.49 2.13
N PHE A 113 -11.44 -7.36 2.84
CA PHE A 113 -10.27 -6.62 3.29
C PHE A 113 -10.44 -6.29 4.78
N ALA A 114 -9.64 -6.93 5.64
CA ALA A 114 -9.93 -6.85 7.08
C ALA A 114 -8.69 -6.86 7.99
N GLY A 115 -8.83 -6.22 9.15
CA GLY A 115 -7.85 -6.23 10.24
C GLY A 115 -6.46 -5.80 9.76
N GLY A 116 -5.44 -6.60 10.03
CA GLY A 116 -4.06 -6.28 9.62
C GLY A 116 -3.84 -6.05 8.12
N ALA A 117 -4.82 -6.31 7.24
CA ALA A 117 -4.73 -5.88 5.84
C ALA A 117 -4.61 -4.36 5.72
N PHE A 118 -5.14 -3.60 6.67
CA PHE A 118 -5.02 -2.14 6.69
C PHE A 118 -3.58 -1.63 6.78
N TYR A 119 -2.61 -2.43 7.22
CA TYR A 119 -1.20 -2.04 7.17
C TYR A 119 -0.74 -1.69 5.74
N TRP A 120 -1.14 -2.50 4.74
CA TRP A 120 -0.82 -2.18 3.34
C TRP A 120 -1.56 -0.95 2.84
N LEU A 121 -2.86 -0.82 3.15
CA LEU A 121 -3.67 0.31 2.71
C LEU A 121 -3.18 1.62 3.34
N ASN A 122 -2.83 1.58 4.60
CA ASN A 122 -2.34 2.75 5.34
C ASN A 122 -1.06 3.34 4.73
N GLU A 123 -0.27 2.54 4.03
CA GLU A 123 1.01 2.95 3.46
C GLU A 123 1.08 2.89 1.93
N CYS A 124 -0.03 2.62 1.23
CA CYS A 124 -0.08 2.75 -0.22
C CYS A 124 -0.27 4.21 -0.65
N ASP A 125 0.15 4.52 -1.87
CA ASP A 125 0.01 5.87 -2.44
C ASP A 125 -1.34 6.03 -3.16
N VAL A 126 -1.75 4.98 -3.88
CA VAL A 126 -3.03 4.91 -4.59
C VAL A 126 -3.72 3.59 -4.26
N ALA A 127 -4.95 3.64 -3.79
CA ALA A 127 -5.79 2.45 -3.59
C ALA A 127 -6.94 2.46 -4.59
N ILE A 128 -7.13 1.34 -5.28
CA ILE A 128 -8.28 1.08 -6.15
C ILE A 128 -8.93 -0.24 -5.75
N CYS A 129 -10.21 -0.41 -5.98
CA CYS A 129 -10.86 -1.66 -5.63
C CYS A 129 -11.91 -2.11 -6.65
N SER A 130 -12.25 -3.39 -6.55
CA SER A 130 -13.41 -3.95 -7.27
C SER A 130 -14.72 -3.64 -6.55
N GLU A 131 -15.83 -3.71 -7.29
CA GLU A 131 -17.19 -3.47 -6.78
C GLU A 131 -17.59 -4.40 -5.62
N ASP A 132 -17.01 -5.61 -5.58
CA ASP A 132 -17.24 -6.61 -4.54
C ASP A 132 -16.40 -6.41 -3.28
N ALA A 133 -15.49 -5.42 -3.26
CA ALA A 133 -14.64 -5.17 -2.12
C ALA A 133 -15.42 -4.69 -0.89
N THR A 134 -15.09 -5.25 0.27
CA THR A 134 -15.65 -4.82 1.56
C THR A 134 -14.56 -4.71 2.62
N PHE A 135 -14.68 -3.66 3.46
CA PHE A 135 -13.67 -3.30 4.45
C PHE A 135 -14.26 -3.34 5.85
N PHE A 136 -13.54 -3.92 6.81
CA PHE A 136 -13.94 -3.94 8.23
C PHE A 136 -12.76 -4.27 9.13
N ASP A 137 -12.87 -3.92 10.41
CA ASP A 137 -11.85 -4.27 11.40
C ASP A 137 -12.44 -5.15 12.50
N PRO A 138 -12.10 -6.43 12.60
CA PRO A 138 -12.75 -7.37 13.49
C PRO A 138 -12.23 -7.35 14.94
N HIS A 139 -11.24 -6.52 15.29
CA HIS A 139 -10.55 -6.57 16.58
C HIS A 139 -11.50 -6.49 17.78
N THR A 140 -12.40 -5.51 17.80
CA THR A 140 -13.34 -5.29 18.90
C THR A 140 -14.30 -6.46 19.10
N THR A 141 -14.72 -7.13 18.03
CA THR A 141 -15.54 -8.35 18.09
C THR A 141 -14.83 -9.48 18.85
N TYR A 142 -13.51 -9.51 18.82
CA TYR A 142 -12.71 -10.52 19.53
C TYR A 142 -12.13 -10.01 20.86
N GLY A 143 -12.64 -8.89 21.39
CA GLY A 143 -12.19 -8.31 22.65
C GLY A 143 -10.77 -7.74 22.61
N MET A 144 -10.30 -7.36 21.44
CA MET A 144 -9.02 -6.70 21.25
C MET A 144 -9.22 -5.23 20.92
N ALA A 145 -8.31 -4.38 21.39
CA ALA A 145 -8.28 -3.00 20.95
C ALA A 145 -7.82 -2.93 19.49
N SER A 146 -8.60 -2.24 18.66
CA SER A 146 -8.19 -1.83 17.31
C SER A 146 -7.46 -0.51 17.47
N ALA A 147 -6.18 -0.44 17.18
CA ALA A 147 -5.36 0.73 17.49
C ALA A 147 -4.51 1.21 16.29
N LEU A 148 -3.61 0.37 15.78
CA LEU A 148 -2.64 0.78 14.76
C LEU A 148 -3.30 0.98 13.41
N GLU A 149 -4.17 0.07 13.00
CA GLU A 149 -4.91 0.11 11.75
C GLU A 149 -5.77 1.38 11.64
N PRO A 150 -6.66 1.71 12.61
CA PRO A 150 -7.50 2.89 12.53
C PRO A 150 -6.72 4.19 12.77
N ALA A 151 -5.67 4.19 13.60
CA ALA A 151 -4.89 5.40 13.84
C ALA A 151 -4.28 5.96 12.55
N ALA A 152 -3.77 5.10 11.69
CA ALA A 152 -3.22 5.52 10.40
C ALA A 152 -4.30 5.92 9.39
N LEU A 153 -5.51 5.35 9.47
CA LEU A 153 -6.66 5.74 8.63
C LEU A 153 -7.12 7.18 8.84
N LEU A 154 -6.85 7.79 10.00
CA LEU A 154 -7.16 9.21 10.27
C LEU A 154 -6.51 10.17 9.27
N ARG A 155 -5.48 9.73 8.56
CA ARG A 155 -4.82 10.51 7.51
C ARG A 155 -5.52 10.42 6.16
N ARG A 156 -6.49 9.52 6.01
CA ARG A 156 -7.15 9.20 4.73
C ARG A 156 -8.63 9.52 4.70
N ILE A 157 -9.33 9.23 5.79
CA ILE A 157 -10.80 9.31 5.84
C ILE A 157 -11.27 10.07 7.09
N PRO A 158 -12.51 10.59 7.09
CA PRO A 158 -13.07 11.32 8.22
C PRO A 158 -13.09 10.50 9.51
N PHE A 159 -12.86 11.17 10.65
CA PHE A 159 -12.80 10.57 11.99
C PHE A 159 -14.01 9.65 12.30
N GLY A 160 -15.24 10.06 11.96
CA GLY A 160 -16.43 9.27 12.23
C GLY A 160 -16.45 7.92 11.47
N GLU A 161 -15.92 7.89 10.26
CA GLU A 161 -15.78 6.67 9.47
C GLU A 161 -14.70 5.75 10.04
N VAL A 162 -13.59 6.32 10.50
CA VAL A 162 -12.53 5.54 11.18
C VAL A 162 -13.10 4.88 12.44
N MET A 163 -13.81 5.64 13.26
CA MET A 163 -14.42 5.12 14.49
C MET A 163 -15.47 4.04 14.18
N ARG A 164 -16.23 4.19 13.10
CA ARG A 164 -17.21 3.21 12.67
C ARG A 164 -16.56 1.89 12.26
N ILE A 165 -15.53 1.92 11.43
CA ILE A 165 -14.75 0.73 11.06
C ILE A 165 -14.15 0.06 12.31
N ALA A 166 -13.56 0.84 13.21
CA ALA A 166 -12.84 0.32 14.37
C ALA A 166 -13.76 -0.28 15.44
N LEU A 167 -14.97 0.29 15.64
CA LEU A 167 -15.83 -0.09 16.77
C LEU A 167 -16.85 -1.18 16.44
N PHE A 168 -17.40 -1.19 15.23
CA PHE A 168 -18.49 -2.12 14.88
C PHE A 168 -18.01 -3.54 14.49
N GLY A 169 -16.71 -3.72 14.29
CA GLY A 169 -16.14 -5.06 14.15
C GLY A 169 -16.73 -5.84 12.96
N ASN A 170 -17.18 -7.06 13.24
CA ASN A 170 -17.81 -7.92 12.24
C ASN A 170 -19.28 -7.57 11.95
N GLU A 171 -19.88 -6.68 12.72
CA GLU A 171 -21.30 -6.33 12.59
C GLU A 171 -21.55 -5.43 11.38
N GLU A 172 -20.53 -4.72 10.92
CA GLU A 172 -20.64 -3.80 9.82
C GLU A 172 -19.49 -3.97 8.81
N ARG A 173 -19.79 -3.75 7.54
CA ARG A 173 -18.80 -3.71 6.46
C ARG A 173 -18.99 -2.46 5.62
N LEU A 174 -17.88 -1.78 5.38
CA LEU A 174 -17.83 -0.67 4.45
C LEU A 174 -17.82 -1.23 3.02
N SER A 175 -18.76 -0.80 2.17
CA SER A 175 -18.81 -1.19 0.76
C SER A 175 -17.79 -0.44 -0.09
N ALA A 176 -17.46 -0.95 -1.28
CA ALA A 176 -16.62 -0.28 -2.27
C ALA A 176 -17.14 1.13 -2.62
N ALA A 177 -18.46 1.27 -2.85
CA ALA A 177 -19.07 2.56 -3.14
C ALA A 177 -18.90 3.56 -1.99
N ARG A 178 -19.06 3.12 -0.72
CA ARG A 178 -18.81 3.99 0.42
C ARG A 178 -17.32 4.32 0.56
N ALA A 179 -16.43 3.35 0.37
CA ALA A 179 -14.99 3.55 0.39
C ALA A 179 -14.55 4.63 -0.61
N LEU A 180 -15.12 4.63 -1.82
CA LEU A 180 -14.90 5.68 -2.83
C LEU A 180 -15.42 7.04 -2.33
N SER A 181 -16.65 7.09 -1.82
CA SER A 181 -17.29 8.35 -1.42
C SER A 181 -16.59 9.08 -0.27
N ILE A 182 -15.86 8.34 0.58
CA ILE A 182 -15.09 8.91 1.71
C ILE A 182 -13.60 9.06 1.43
N GLY A 183 -13.12 8.67 0.24
CA GLY A 183 -11.73 8.79 -0.17
C GLY A 183 -10.80 7.68 0.34
N LEU A 184 -11.34 6.56 0.84
CA LEU A 184 -10.53 5.40 1.23
C LEU A 184 -9.86 4.75 0.02
N VAL A 185 -10.60 4.69 -1.10
CA VAL A 185 -10.10 4.29 -2.41
C VAL A 185 -10.36 5.39 -3.43
N THR A 186 -9.62 5.40 -4.52
CA THR A 186 -9.70 6.46 -5.55
C THR A 186 -10.48 6.04 -6.79
N GLU A 187 -10.66 4.75 -7.02
CA GLU A 187 -11.42 4.18 -8.12
C GLU A 187 -12.13 2.89 -7.68
N VAL A 188 -13.31 2.64 -8.27
CA VAL A 188 -14.07 1.39 -8.14
C VAL A 188 -14.42 0.90 -9.54
N MET A 189 -14.27 -0.40 -9.80
CA MET A 189 -14.50 -0.98 -11.12
C MET A 189 -14.92 -2.44 -11.04
N PRO A 190 -15.41 -3.05 -12.15
CA PRO A 190 -15.58 -4.48 -12.24
C PRO A 190 -14.29 -5.23 -11.95
N ARG A 191 -14.40 -6.37 -11.29
CA ARG A 191 -13.24 -7.12 -10.78
C ARG A 191 -12.25 -7.54 -11.87
N GLU A 192 -12.74 -7.93 -13.01
CA GLU A 192 -11.96 -8.36 -14.17
C GLU A 192 -11.07 -7.26 -14.74
N GLN A 193 -11.40 -6.00 -14.48
CA GLN A 193 -10.61 -4.84 -14.93
C GLN A 193 -9.58 -4.37 -13.90
N LEU A 194 -9.71 -4.81 -12.65
CA LEU A 194 -8.94 -4.28 -11.53
C LEU A 194 -7.42 -4.40 -11.71
N TRP A 195 -6.93 -5.57 -12.11
CA TRP A 195 -5.50 -5.80 -12.24
C TRP A 195 -4.89 -5.07 -13.43
N GLU A 196 -5.61 -5.04 -14.56
CA GLU A 196 -5.20 -4.28 -15.75
C GLU A 196 -5.14 -2.78 -15.42
N ARG A 197 -6.16 -2.26 -14.72
CA ARG A 197 -6.16 -0.85 -14.31
C ARG A 197 -5.00 -0.51 -13.38
N ALA A 198 -4.71 -1.36 -12.39
CA ALA A 198 -3.56 -1.18 -11.50
C ALA A 198 -2.23 -1.09 -12.27
N HIS A 199 -2.02 -1.99 -13.24
CA HIS A 199 -0.82 -1.98 -14.08
C HIS A 199 -0.77 -0.77 -15.02
N THR A 200 -1.91 -0.35 -15.59
CA THR A 200 -1.99 0.87 -16.41
C THR A 200 -1.56 2.10 -15.60
N LEU A 201 -2.02 2.23 -14.36
CA LEU A 201 -1.61 3.32 -13.48
C LEU A 201 -0.12 3.25 -13.13
N ALA A 202 0.40 2.05 -12.85
CA ALA A 202 1.81 1.83 -12.56
C ALA A 202 2.70 2.15 -13.76
N ALA A 203 2.31 1.74 -14.98
CA ALA A 203 3.05 2.02 -16.21
C ALA A 203 3.18 3.53 -16.46
N ARG A 204 2.08 4.27 -16.30
CA ARG A 204 2.10 5.75 -16.40
C ARG A 204 3.06 6.42 -15.40
N LEU A 205 3.26 5.80 -14.23
CA LEU A 205 4.23 6.27 -13.24
C LEU A 205 5.65 5.84 -13.58
N ALA A 206 5.82 4.63 -14.08
CA ALA A 206 7.12 4.06 -14.45
C ALA A 206 7.79 4.79 -15.63
N GLU A 207 6.99 5.39 -16.53
CA GLU A 207 7.45 6.22 -17.64
C GLU A 207 8.02 7.59 -17.21
N LYS A 208 7.73 8.02 -15.98
CA LYS A 208 8.19 9.32 -15.47
C LYS A 208 9.60 9.23 -14.90
N PRO A 209 10.35 10.34 -14.82
CA PRO A 209 11.67 10.35 -14.17
C PRO A 209 11.60 9.79 -12.74
N PRO A 210 12.25 8.67 -12.43
CA PRO A 210 12.05 7.94 -11.17
C PRO A 210 12.34 8.78 -9.91
N LEU A 211 13.42 9.58 -9.95
CA LEU A 211 13.77 10.45 -8.81
C LEU A 211 12.71 11.52 -8.55
N ALA A 212 12.09 12.08 -9.61
CA ALA A 212 11.04 13.07 -9.45
C ALA A 212 9.80 12.47 -8.80
N VAL A 213 9.40 11.24 -9.22
CA VAL A 213 8.28 10.51 -8.63
C VAL A 213 8.56 10.15 -7.17
N GLN A 214 9.70 9.54 -6.88
CA GLN A 214 10.09 9.14 -5.52
C GLN A 214 10.20 10.34 -4.58
N GLY A 215 10.78 11.45 -5.05
CA GLY A 215 10.88 12.67 -4.27
C GLY A 215 9.52 13.30 -3.97
N THR A 216 8.59 13.24 -4.93
CA THR A 216 7.21 13.68 -4.72
C THR A 216 6.51 12.81 -3.68
N VAL A 217 6.59 11.48 -3.80
CA VAL A 217 6.03 10.54 -2.82
C VAL A 217 6.58 10.86 -1.42
N LYS A 218 7.91 10.95 -1.29
CA LYS A 218 8.54 11.22 0.00
C LYS A 218 8.12 12.58 0.56
N ALA A 219 8.12 13.64 -0.24
CA ALA A 219 7.72 14.97 0.19
C ALA A 219 6.29 15.02 0.75
N VAL A 220 5.35 14.37 0.06
CA VAL A 220 3.94 14.30 0.50
C VAL A 220 3.79 13.49 1.78
N TRP A 221 4.44 12.32 1.88
CA TRP A 221 4.39 11.49 3.08
C TRP A 221 5.01 12.18 4.30
N ASP A 222 6.16 12.79 4.17
CA ASP A 222 6.81 13.52 5.27
C ASP A 222 5.93 14.69 5.76
N SER A 223 5.22 15.34 4.83
CA SER A 223 4.32 16.48 5.16
C SER A 223 3.16 16.10 6.07
N LEU A 224 2.75 14.81 6.11
CA LEU A 224 1.67 14.35 6.99
C LEU A 224 2.00 14.49 8.50
N SER A 225 3.26 14.63 8.86
CA SER A 225 3.72 14.78 10.24
C SER A 225 4.41 16.13 10.52
N MET A 226 4.34 17.07 9.57
CA MET A 226 4.99 18.38 9.68
C MET A 226 4.03 19.49 10.11
N THR A 227 4.58 20.53 10.73
CA THR A 227 3.86 21.81 10.88
C THR A 227 3.70 22.51 9.54
N ILE A 228 2.77 23.47 9.43
CA ILE A 228 2.55 24.26 8.21
C ILE A 228 3.83 24.98 7.78
N GLU A 229 4.61 25.50 8.71
CA GLU A 229 5.89 26.16 8.44
C GLU A 229 6.91 25.19 7.83
N ALA A 230 7.04 24.00 8.42
CA ALA A 230 7.93 22.96 7.91
C ALA A 230 7.51 22.47 6.51
N CYS A 231 6.20 22.38 6.25
CA CYS A 231 5.68 22.02 4.92
C CYS A 231 6.05 23.02 3.81
N ARG A 232 6.41 24.25 4.14
CA ARG A 232 6.85 25.26 3.16
C ARG A 232 8.32 25.13 2.78
N SER A 233 9.16 24.63 3.67
CA SER A 233 10.62 24.58 3.50
C SER A 233 11.13 23.18 3.17
N VAL A 234 10.71 22.14 3.92
CA VAL A 234 11.25 20.79 3.75
C VAL A 234 10.93 20.18 2.38
N PRO A 235 9.69 20.22 1.87
CA PRO A 235 9.40 19.74 0.52
C PRO A 235 10.15 20.50 -0.58
N LEU A 236 10.42 21.79 -0.38
CA LEU A 236 11.23 22.57 -1.31
C LEU A 236 12.66 22.02 -1.43
N MET A 237 13.24 21.52 -0.34
CA MET A 237 14.57 20.88 -0.36
C MET A 237 14.57 19.63 -1.26
N TYR A 238 13.51 18.82 -1.24
CA TYR A 238 13.39 17.68 -2.16
C TYR A 238 13.34 18.13 -3.62
N THR A 239 12.58 19.18 -3.91
CA THR A 239 12.52 19.75 -5.26
C THR A 239 13.89 20.22 -5.74
N GLN A 240 14.62 20.96 -4.92
CA GLN A 240 15.95 21.47 -5.26
C GLN A 240 16.96 20.33 -5.47
N LEU A 241 17.01 19.36 -4.54
CA LEU A 241 17.92 18.21 -4.63
C LEU A 241 17.69 17.38 -5.89
N ILE A 242 16.42 17.16 -6.25
CA ILE A 242 16.06 16.35 -7.41
C ILE A 242 16.31 17.09 -8.71
N ASN A 243 15.95 18.37 -8.77
CA ASN A 243 16.17 19.22 -9.95
C ASN A 243 17.66 19.34 -10.30
N GLU A 244 18.52 19.45 -9.29
CA GLU A 244 19.97 19.47 -9.48
C GLU A 244 20.47 18.16 -10.11
N LYS A 245 19.93 17.01 -9.67
CA LYS A 245 20.35 15.69 -10.16
C LYS A 245 19.77 15.31 -11.51
N THR A 246 18.55 15.72 -11.80
CA THR A 246 17.84 15.29 -13.02
C THR A 246 18.16 16.13 -14.26
N LYS A 247 18.97 17.22 -14.15
CA LYS A 247 19.28 18.15 -15.23
C LYS A 247 18.00 18.43 -16.04
N LEU A 248 17.09 19.21 -15.45
CA LEU A 248 15.76 19.49 -16.00
C LEU A 248 15.78 19.69 -17.52
N GLY A 249 15.39 18.66 -18.27
CA GLY A 249 14.92 18.82 -19.62
C GLY A 249 13.41 19.04 -19.55
N PHE A 250 12.93 20.24 -19.88
CA PHE A 250 11.53 20.35 -20.20
C PHE A 250 11.27 19.46 -21.39
N VAL A 251 10.57 18.32 -21.17
CA VAL A 251 10.05 17.53 -22.28
C VAL A 251 9.05 18.43 -22.99
N SER A 252 9.43 18.99 -24.14
CA SER A 252 8.53 19.77 -24.98
C SER A 252 7.34 18.92 -25.31
N GLY A 253 6.13 19.40 -24.96
CA GLY A 253 4.92 18.61 -25.05
C GLY A 253 4.59 18.14 -26.46
N GLY A 254 4.53 16.83 -26.67
CA GLY A 254 3.65 16.23 -27.65
C GLY A 254 2.18 16.47 -27.26
N GLU A 255 1.24 16.07 -28.11
CA GLU A 255 -0.19 16.13 -27.78
C GLU A 255 -0.40 15.40 -26.44
N ARG A 256 -0.78 16.18 -25.41
CA ARG A 256 -1.06 15.64 -24.09
C ARG A 256 -2.51 15.21 -24.04
N THR A 257 -2.75 13.94 -23.95
CA THR A 257 -4.05 13.39 -23.58
C THR A 257 -4.12 13.34 -22.04
N TRP A 258 -5.19 13.86 -21.47
CA TRP A 258 -5.50 13.73 -20.04
C TRP A 258 -6.83 13.04 -19.85
N GLU A 259 -6.91 12.29 -18.78
CA GLU A 259 -8.13 11.64 -18.32
C GLU A 259 -8.76 12.52 -17.25
N ILE A 260 -10.06 12.82 -17.40
CA ILE A 260 -10.85 13.48 -16.35
C ILE A 260 -11.46 12.36 -15.50
N ARG A 261 -11.14 12.35 -14.22
CA ARG A 261 -11.56 11.34 -13.26
C ARG A 261 -12.75 11.82 -12.44
#